data_01e348737095ed217e27e48ac3424831
#
_entry.id   01e348737095ed217e27e48ac3424831
#
_cell.length_a   1.000
_cell.length_b   1.000
_cell.length_c   1.000
_cell.angle_alpha   90.00
_cell.angle_beta   90.00
_cell.angle_gamma   90.00
#
_symmetry.space_group_name_H-M   'P 1'
#
loop_
_entity.id
_entity.type
_entity.pdbx_description
1 polymer ?
#
loop_
_entity_poly.entity_id
_entity_poly.type
_entity_poly.pdbx_seq_one_letter_code
_entity_poly.pdbx_strand_id
1 'polypeptide(L)'
;MNLTIIGSGYVGLTTGTCFAEMGHHVICVDNNTEKIRTLQSGAIPIYEPKLEELVKKNVAVGRLEFSPSIAASIAESEVIFIAVPTPPNTDGSVDLTYIEKVTREIAQALQPEMGYKVIVDKSTVPVKTGEKVSQTIKHYAGPNVQFDIVSNPEFLREGCAVDDLLHPDRIVIGANSEQAMNVIKRVYQPIHAPILETDVNSAELIKHAANSFLALKISYINAVAKVCEKTGADVELMAEGIGMDKRISRHFLNAGLGYGGSCFPKDVKAFINISRTLGIPFTLLEEVEHINDTQHIHFLDRIRDRLWVLKDKKIAVWGLAFKQNTDDVRESIALKLCEKLCGEGAIVTATDPKAMHTAAPILNPMGVKLVEDMYECARDAEVLVIATEWSEYANADLQKLAGVMRNRIIFDGRNILSPANLRAVGFEYHSVGRPSVEEA
;
A
#
# COMPACT_ATOMS: atom_id res chain seq x y z
N MET A 1 14.03 21.49 -13.62
CA MET A 1 14.70 21.70 -12.33
C MET A 1 15.55 20.46 -12.02
N ASN A 2 16.59 20.61 -11.20
CA ASN A 2 17.40 19.49 -10.74
C ASN A 2 16.89 19.04 -9.36
N LEU A 3 16.54 17.76 -9.25
CA LEU A 3 15.95 17.18 -8.06
C LEU A 3 16.77 15.99 -7.60
N THR A 4 16.94 15.82 -6.29
CA THR A 4 17.48 14.59 -5.70
C THR A 4 16.38 13.89 -4.90
N ILE A 5 16.21 12.57 -5.11
CA ILE A 5 15.29 11.73 -4.32
C ILE A 5 16.13 10.74 -3.52
N ILE A 6 16.13 10.87 -2.20
CA ILE A 6 16.90 9.99 -1.31
C ILE A 6 16.02 8.87 -0.79
N GLY A 7 16.38 7.64 -1.15
CA GLY A 7 15.61 6.42 -0.96
C GLY A 7 14.95 6.00 -2.28
N SER A 8 15.43 4.90 -2.88
CA SER A 8 14.88 4.31 -4.11
C SER A 8 13.97 3.11 -3.78
N GLY A 9 13.18 3.22 -2.72
CA GLY A 9 12.07 2.32 -2.41
C GLY A 9 10.87 2.62 -3.31
N TYR A 10 9.72 2.03 -2.97
CA TYR A 10 8.50 2.16 -3.77
C TYR A 10 8.12 3.64 -4.03
N VAL A 11 8.02 4.43 -2.97
CA VAL A 11 7.66 5.86 -3.06
C VAL A 11 8.73 6.66 -3.81
N GLY A 12 10.01 6.48 -3.44
CA GLY A 12 11.08 7.30 -4.01
C GLY A 12 11.34 7.00 -5.48
N LEU A 13 11.37 5.73 -5.88
CA LEU A 13 11.58 5.35 -7.28
C LEU A 13 10.43 5.83 -8.16
N THR A 14 9.19 5.61 -7.73
CA THR A 14 8.00 6.08 -8.47
C THR A 14 7.98 7.60 -8.57
N THR A 15 8.24 8.31 -7.45
CA THR A 15 8.28 9.78 -7.43
C THR A 15 9.36 10.31 -8.36
N GLY A 16 10.60 9.79 -8.26
CA GLY A 16 11.71 10.24 -9.10
C GLY A 16 11.47 9.99 -10.57
N THR A 17 10.94 8.83 -10.91
CA THR A 17 10.61 8.47 -12.30
C THR A 17 9.54 9.37 -12.88
N CYS A 18 8.47 9.64 -12.15
CA CYS A 18 7.39 10.52 -12.61
C CYS A 18 7.85 11.98 -12.71
N PHE A 19 8.68 12.47 -11.79
CA PHE A 19 9.27 13.81 -11.93
C PHE A 19 10.19 13.92 -13.14
N ALA A 20 10.96 12.86 -13.46
CA ALA A 20 11.74 12.81 -14.69
C ALA A 20 10.83 12.81 -15.94
N GLU A 21 9.70 12.10 -15.90
CA GLU A 21 8.69 12.12 -16.97
C GLU A 21 8.06 13.51 -17.17
N MET A 22 7.91 14.28 -16.09
CA MET A 22 7.46 15.69 -16.15
C MET A 22 8.52 16.66 -16.71
N GLY A 23 9.73 16.18 -17.01
CA GLY A 23 10.80 16.98 -17.61
C GLY A 23 11.83 17.55 -16.62
N HIS A 24 11.84 17.09 -15.38
CA HIS A 24 12.91 17.43 -14.43
C HIS A 24 14.14 16.54 -14.67
N HIS A 25 15.31 17.02 -14.27
CA HIS A 25 16.51 16.18 -14.13
C HIS A 25 16.53 15.63 -12.69
N VAL A 26 16.48 14.32 -12.56
CA VAL A 26 16.28 13.65 -11.27
C VAL A 26 17.39 12.65 -10.99
N ILE A 27 18.00 12.75 -9.81
CA ILE A 27 18.96 11.78 -9.31
C ILE A 27 18.30 11.02 -8.14
N CYS A 28 18.03 9.72 -8.32
CA CYS A 28 17.57 8.85 -7.25
C CYS A 28 18.77 8.24 -6.52
N VAL A 29 18.80 8.41 -5.20
CA VAL A 29 19.91 7.96 -4.34
C VAL A 29 19.48 6.82 -3.44
N ASP A 30 20.30 5.77 -3.34
CA ASP A 30 20.09 4.68 -2.38
C ASP A 30 21.46 4.17 -1.89
N ASN A 31 21.54 3.81 -0.62
CA ASN A 31 22.76 3.25 -0.03
C ASN A 31 22.98 1.76 -0.37
N ASN A 32 21.99 1.08 -0.94
CA ASN A 32 22.12 -0.28 -1.45
C ASN A 32 22.73 -0.27 -2.85
N THR A 33 24.02 -0.55 -2.92
CA THR A 33 24.78 -0.54 -4.18
C THR A 33 24.32 -1.59 -5.19
N GLU A 34 23.79 -2.73 -4.77
CA GLU A 34 23.20 -3.74 -5.65
C GLU A 34 21.92 -3.21 -6.30
N LYS A 35 21.04 -2.59 -5.50
CA LYS A 35 19.84 -1.94 -6.01
C LYS A 35 20.19 -0.86 -7.04
N ILE A 36 21.18 -0.02 -6.74
CA ILE A 36 21.64 1.01 -7.69
C ILE A 36 22.15 0.39 -9.00
N ARG A 37 22.94 -0.69 -8.94
CA ARG A 37 23.39 -1.39 -10.16
C ARG A 37 22.22 -1.96 -10.98
N THR A 38 21.23 -2.55 -10.30
CA THR A 38 20.01 -3.05 -10.95
C THR A 38 19.26 -1.94 -11.66
N LEU A 39 19.05 -0.80 -10.99
CA LEU A 39 18.38 0.36 -11.56
C LEU A 39 19.17 0.97 -12.74
N GLN A 40 20.48 1.06 -12.63
CA GLN A 40 21.37 1.53 -13.71
C GLN A 40 21.35 0.62 -14.95
N SER A 41 21.06 -0.69 -14.78
CA SER A 41 20.86 -1.61 -15.90
C SER A 41 19.48 -1.49 -16.55
N GLY A 42 18.59 -0.65 -16.03
CA GLY A 42 17.21 -0.46 -16.49
C GLY A 42 16.21 -1.47 -15.95
N ALA A 43 16.63 -2.37 -15.04
CA ALA A 43 15.71 -3.25 -14.30
C ALA A 43 15.20 -2.56 -13.02
N ILE A 44 13.99 -2.90 -12.59
CA ILE A 44 13.40 -2.35 -11.36
C ILE A 44 13.20 -3.45 -10.31
N PRO A 45 13.49 -3.17 -9.02
CA PRO A 45 13.38 -4.15 -7.94
C PRO A 45 11.98 -4.25 -7.33
N ILE A 46 10.99 -3.63 -7.93
CA ILE A 46 9.59 -3.59 -7.47
C ILE A 46 8.64 -3.81 -8.63
N TYR A 47 7.46 -4.36 -8.36
CA TYR A 47 6.41 -4.45 -9.37
C TYR A 47 5.45 -3.26 -9.24
N GLU A 48 5.38 -2.43 -10.27
CA GLU A 48 4.39 -1.36 -10.42
C GLU A 48 4.07 -1.19 -11.91
N PRO A 49 2.80 -1.24 -12.32
CA PRO A 49 2.41 -1.05 -13.71
C PRO A 49 3.01 0.23 -14.32
N LYS A 50 3.50 0.15 -15.56
CA LYS A 50 4.11 1.26 -16.34
C LYS A 50 5.46 1.78 -15.81
N LEU A 51 5.85 1.47 -14.56
CA LEU A 51 7.04 2.08 -13.96
C LEU A 51 8.33 1.70 -14.68
N GLU A 52 8.51 0.41 -15.03
CA GLU A 52 9.72 -0.08 -15.71
C GLU A 52 9.93 0.59 -17.07
N GLU A 53 8.85 0.76 -17.83
CA GLU A 53 8.88 1.45 -19.12
C GLU A 53 9.33 2.91 -18.97
N LEU A 54 8.77 3.62 -17.98
CA LEU A 54 9.11 5.01 -17.71
C LEU A 54 10.54 5.18 -17.19
N VAL A 55 11.04 4.25 -16.36
CA VAL A 55 12.44 4.23 -15.91
C VAL A 55 13.36 4.11 -17.12
N LYS A 56 13.17 3.09 -17.97
CA LYS A 56 13.99 2.88 -19.18
C LYS A 56 13.97 4.10 -20.09
N LYS A 57 12.80 4.67 -20.33
CA LYS A 57 12.63 5.88 -21.15
C LYS A 57 13.44 7.06 -20.62
N ASN A 58 13.29 7.37 -19.32
CA ASN A 58 13.89 8.56 -18.73
C ASN A 58 15.40 8.42 -18.49
N VAL A 59 15.89 7.21 -18.23
CA VAL A 59 17.33 6.92 -18.20
C VAL A 59 17.94 7.10 -19.59
N ALA A 60 17.30 6.60 -20.63
CA ALA A 60 17.82 6.69 -22.01
C ALA A 60 17.94 8.14 -22.51
N VAL A 61 17.10 9.06 -22.03
CA VAL A 61 17.16 10.49 -22.40
C VAL A 61 17.93 11.36 -21.38
N GLY A 62 18.57 10.74 -20.36
CA GLY A 62 19.40 11.43 -19.38
C GLY A 62 18.63 12.31 -18.39
N ARG A 63 17.34 12.05 -18.17
CA ARG A 63 16.52 12.77 -17.17
C ARG A 63 16.44 12.05 -15.83
N LEU A 64 16.73 10.76 -15.78
CA LEU A 64 16.72 9.97 -14.56
C LEU A 64 18.06 9.27 -14.39
N GLU A 65 18.70 9.51 -13.25
CA GLU A 65 19.97 8.92 -12.89
C GLU A 65 19.91 8.25 -11.51
N PHE A 66 20.82 7.31 -11.25
CA PHE A 66 20.91 6.58 -9.99
C PHE A 66 22.30 6.68 -9.41
N SER A 67 22.39 7.05 -8.13
CA SER A 67 23.65 7.30 -7.43
C SER A 67 23.68 6.67 -6.04
N PRO A 68 24.82 6.15 -5.56
CA PRO A 68 24.98 5.76 -4.17
C PRO A 68 25.37 6.93 -3.23
N SER A 69 25.63 8.13 -3.76
CA SER A 69 26.20 9.25 -3.02
C SER A 69 25.22 10.39 -2.85
N ILE A 70 24.81 10.66 -1.61
CA ILE A 70 24.00 11.84 -1.25
C ILE A 70 24.79 13.11 -1.57
N ALA A 71 26.03 13.23 -1.10
CA ALA A 71 26.82 14.45 -1.22
C ALA A 71 27.01 14.90 -2.68
N ALA A 72 27.31 13.97 -3.60
CA ALA A 72 27.45 14.29 -5.01
C ALA A 72 26.11 14.74 -5.63
N SER A 73 25.02 14.09 -5.26
CA SER A 73 23.70 14.32 -5.87
C SER A 73 23.07 15.64 -5.43
N ILE A 74 23.23 16.04 -4.15
CA ILE A 74 22.63 17.28 -3.64
C ILE A 74 23.34 18.55 -4.08
N ALA A 75 24.62 18.44 -4.50
CA ALA A 75 25.39 19.60 -4.93
C ALA A 75 24.72 20.36 -6.09
N GLU A 76 24.17 19.61 -7.06
CA GLU A 76 23.54 20.16 -8.27
C GLU A 76 22.03 20.36 -8.14
N SER A 77 21.40 19.87 -7.06
CA SER A 77 19.94 19.87 -6.91
C SER A 77 19.44 21.10 -6.16
N GLU A 78 18.34 21.66 -6.65
CA GLU A 78 17.60 22.74 -5.98
C GLU A 78 16.70 22.18 -4.86
N VAL A 79 16.15 20.99 -5.09
CA VAL A 79 15.19 20.33 -4.19
C VAL A 79 15.66 18.91 -3.87
N ILE A 80 15.63 18.58 -2.58
CA ILE A 80 16.06 17.29 -2.05
C ILE A 80 14.87 16.62 -1.35
N PHE A 81 14.35 15.54 -1.92
CA PHE A 81 13.28 14.77 -1.34
C PHE A 81 13.82 13.63 -0.48
N ILE A 82 13.29 13.49 0.73
CA ILE A 82 13.55 12.36 1.63
C ILE A 82 12.39 11.37 1.48
N ALA A 83 12.67 10.20 0.91
CA ALA A 83 11.70 9.14 0.64
C ALA A 83 12.20 7.78 1.19
N VAL A 84 12.73 7.81 2.42
CA VAL A 84 13.28 6.64 3.10
C VAL A 84 12.22 5.89 3.90
N PRO A 85 12.46 4.60 4.22
CA PRO A 85 11.52 3.81 5.02
C PRO A 85 11.28 4.41 6.41
N THR A 86 10.06 4.27 6.89
CA THR A 86 9.61 4.64 8.24
C THR A 86 8.89 3.44 8.87
N PRO A 87 9.62 2.36 9.24
CA PRO A 87 9.00 1.15 9.76
C PRO A 87 8.38 1.39 11.13
N PRO A 88 7.34 0.60 11.51
CA PRO A 88 6.78 0.68 12.83
C PRO A 88 7.69 0.02 13.87
N ASN A 89 7.78 0.60 15.05
CA ASN A 89 8.30 -0.04 16.25
C ASN A 89 7.24 -0.99 16.85
N THR A 90 7.63 -1.81 17.81
CA THR A 90 6.74 -2.77 18.48
C THR A 90 5.62 -2.11 19.28
N ASP A 91 5.79 -0.86 19.71
CA ASP A 91 4.79 -0.05 20.42
C ASP A 91 3.85 0.73 19.48
N GLY A 92 4.00 0.55 18.16
CA GLY A 92 3.25 1.25 17.13
C GLY A 92 3.78 2.64 16.78
N SER A 93 4.85 3.12 17.44
CA SER A 93 5.53 4.35 17.04
C SER A 93 6.28 4.16 15.71
N VAL A 94 6.64 5.26 15.08
CA VAL A 94 7.42 5.25 13.82
C VAL A 94 8.91 5.31 14.14
N ASP A 95 9.69 4.39 13.58
CA ASP A 95 11.16 4.47 13.64
C ASP A 95 11.67 5.55 12.67
N LEU A 96 12.23 6.60 13.22
CA LEU A 96 12.79 7.74 12.49
C LEU A 96 14.31 7.63 12.26
N THR A 97 14.93 6.51 12.58
CA THR A 97 16.39 6.33 12.46
C THR A 97 16.89 6.61 11.05
N TYR A 98 16.14 6.16 10.03
CA TYR A 98 16.51 6.42 8.62
C TYR A 98 16.41 7.90 8.25
N ILE A 99 15.36 8.59 8.73
CA ILE A 99 15.14 10.03 8.51
C ILE A 99 16.29 10.82 9.15
N GLU A 100 16.59 10.53 10.42
CA GLU A 100 17.65 11.22 11.16
C GLU A 100 19.03 11.02 10.50
N LYS A 101 19.36 9.78 10.13
CA LYS A 101 20.62 9.46 9.47
C LYS A 101 20.77 10.22 8.14
N VAL A 102 19.77 10.17 7.27
CA VAL A 102 19.78 10.85 5.98
C VAL A 102 19.84 12.37 6.17
N THR A 103 19.08 12.92 7.12
CA THR A 103 19.10 14.35 7.44
C THR A 103 20.50 14.80 7.87
N ARG A 104 21.18 14.00 8.68
CA ARG A 104 22.57 14.27 9.10
C ARG A 104 23.53 14.22 7.92
N GLU A 105 23.43 13.23 7.04
CA GLU A 105 24.25 13.11 5.84
C GLU A 105 24.04 14.32 4.89
N ILE A 106 22.79 14.74 4.71
CA ILE A 106 22.47 15.97 3.96
C ILE A 106 23.16 17.18 4.61
N ALA A 107 22.98 17.35 5.92
CA ALA A 107 23.53 18.49 6.65
C ALA A 107 25.05 18.60 6.52
N GLN A 108 25.76 17.47 6.66
CA GLN A 108 27.21 17.41 6.53
C GLN A 108 27.71 17.70 5.11
N ALA A 109 26.91 17.43 4.11
CA ALA A 109 27.26 17.64 2.71
C ALA A 109 26.88 19.04 2.20
N LEU A 110 25.95 19.74 2.87
CA LEU A 110 25.53 21.08 2.49
C LEU A 110 26.66 22.11 2.70
N GLN A 111 26.92 22.95 1.68
CA GLN A 111 27.87 24.03 1.72
C GLN A 111 27.19 25.35 1.33
N PRO A 112 27.64 26.52 1.88
CA PRO A 112 27.06 27.81 1.55
C PRO A 112 27.05 28.13 0.05
N GLU A 113 28.07 27.67 -0.67
CA GLU A 113 28.27 27.89 -2.11
C GLU A 113 27.23 27.17 -2.96
N MET A 114 26.55 26.17 -2.41
CA MET A 114 25.45 25.43 -3.10
C MET A 114 24.16 26.26 -3.20
N GLY A 115 24.13 27.45 -2.55
CA GLY A 115 22.95 28.31 -2.54
C GLY A 115 21.79 27.77 -1.72
N TYR A 116 20.58 28.31 -1.97
CA TYR A 116 19.38 27.93 -1.26
C TYR A 116 18.87 26.55 -1.67
N LYS A 117 18.53 25.72 -0.69
CA LYS A 117 18.02 24.36 -0.90
C LYS A 117 16.64 24.18 -0.24
N VAL A 118 15.74 23.46 -0.89
CA VAL A 118 14.49 23.02 -0.28
C VAL A 118 14.60 21.54 0.02
N ILE A 119 14.45 21.17 1.30
CA ILE A 119 14.50 19.79 1.76
C ILE A 119 13.07 19.35 2.05
N VAL A 120 12.62 18.32 1.36
CA VAL A 120 11.23 17.89 1.34
C VAL A 120 11.10 16.53 2.01
N ASP A 121 10.33 16.47 3.09
CA ASP A 121 9.92 15.20 3.66
C ASP A 121 8.74 14.65 2.86
N LYS A 122 8.98 13.54 2.15
CA LYS A 122 8.00 12.79 1.38
C LYS A 122 7.53 11.55 2.11
N SER A 123 8.35 11.03 3.02
CA SER A 123 8.00 9.88 3.85
C SER A 123 6.83 10.20 4.78
N THR A 124 6.02 9.18 5.11
CA THR A 124 4.97 9.33 6.13
C THR A 124 5.61 9.34 7.51
N VAL A 125 5.56 10.48 8.18
CA VAL A 125 6.24 10.76 9.44
C VAL A 125 5.28 11.32 10.48
N PRO A 126 5.54 11.14 11.79
CA PRO A 126 4.80 11.80 12.85
C PRO A 126 4.87 13.33 12.76
N VAL A 127 3.82 13.99 13.23
CA VAL A 127 3.77 15.45 13.32
C VAL A 127 4.97 15.99 14.12
N LYS A 128 5.52 17.14 13.69
CA LYS A 128 6.76 17.78 14.17
C LYS A 128 8.06 17.11 13.73
N THR A 129 8.03 16.18 12.79
CA THR A 129 9.26 15.61 12.21
C THR A 129 10.03 16.67 11.40
N GLY A 130 9.33 17.51 10.63
CA GLY A 130 9.97 18.62 9.92
C GLY A 130 10.73 19.60 10.81
N GLU A 131 10.23 19.86 12.03
CA GLU A 131 10.96 20.65 13.03
C GLU A 131 12.27 19.96 13.46
N LYS A 132 12.24 18.63 13.69
CA LYS A 132 13.43 17.84 14.05
C LYS A 132 14.43 17.80 12.90
N VAL A 133 13.97 17.63 11.66
CA VAL A 133 14.81 17.70 10.45
C VAL A 133 15.49 19.05 10.37
N SER A 134 14.76 20.16 10.56
CA SER A 134 15.33 21.51 10.58
C SER A 134 16.40 21.68 11.68
N GLN A 135 16.12 21.20 12.89
CA GLN A 135 17.07 21.27 14.00
C GLN A 135 18.34 20.45 13.73
N THR A 136 18.19 19.25 13.19
CA THR A 136 19.32 18.37 12.82
C THR A 136 20.21 19.04 11.78
N ILE A 137 19.62 19.65 10.73
CA ILE A 137 20.40 20.34 9.70
C ILE A 137 21.13 21.54 10.31
N LYS A 138 20.46 22.37 11.09
CA LYS A 138 21.10 23.52 11.79
C LYS A 138 22.25 23.10 12.70
N HIS A 139 22.18 21.90 13.27
CA HIS A 139 23.20 21.39 14.18
C HIS A 139 24.44 20.87 13.44
N TYR A 140 24.27 20.19 12.31
CA TYR A 140 25.36 19.51 11.61
C TYR A 140 25.84 20.22 10.35
N ALA A 141 25.06 21.15 9.77
CA ALA A 141 25.51 21.96 8.64
C ALA A 141 26.48 23.04 9.06
N GLY A 142 27.32 23.46 8.13
CA GLY A 142 28.19 24.59 8.31
C GLY A 142 27.42 25.92 8.48
N PRO A 143 28.11 26.99 8.95
CA PRO A 143 27.47 28.30 9.07
C PRO A 143 27.06 28.83 7.68
N ASN A 144 26.02 29.66 7.64
CA ASN A 144 25.50 30.34 6.44
C ASN A 144 24.85 29.43 5.36
N VAL A 145 24.60 28.19 5.65
CA VAL A 145 23.75 27.31 4.77
C VAL A 145 22.31 27.82 4.76
N GLN A 146 21.76 28.04 3.56
CA GLN A 146 20.40 28.53 3.39
C GLN A 146 19.48 27.38 2.96
N PHE A 147 18.48 27.08 3.76
CA PHE A 147 17.53 26.02 3.47
C PHE A 147 16.18 26.26 4.13
N ASP A 148 15.16 25.61 3.58
CA ASP A 148 13.85 25.44 4.20
C ASP A 148 13.42 23.98 4.18
N ILE A 149 12.54 23.62 5.11
CA ILE A 149 11.93 22.31 5.22
C ILE A 149 10.49 22.39 4.71
N VAL A 150 10.10 21.40 3.90
CA VAL A 150 8.75 21.23 3.39
C VAL A 150 8.25 19.82 3.70
N SER A 151 7.00 19.68 4.10
CA SER A 151 6.29 18.41 4.11
C SER A 151 5.45 18.30 2.85
N ASN A 152 5.69 17.26 2.06
CA ASN A 152 4.93 16.97 0.85
C ASN A 152 4.53 15.50 0.85
N PRO A 153 3.53 15.12 1.65
CA PRO A 153 3.12 13.73 1.80
C PRO A 153 2.65 13.16 0.46
N GLU A 154 2.89 11.86 0.27
CA GLU A 154 2.39 11.12 -0.88
C GLU A 154 1.00 10.51 -0.58
N PHE A 155 0.21 10.28 -1.61
CA PHE A 155 -1.08 9.60 -1.54
C PHE A 155 -1.16 8.48 -2.59
N LEU A 156 -0.02 7.86 -2.86
CA LEU A 156 0.13 6.81 -3.86
C LEU A 156 -0.51 5.50 -3.38
N ARG A 157 -1.12 4.79 -4.32
CA ARG A 157 -1.63 3.44 -4.10
C ARG A 157 -0.76 2.46 -4.88
N GLU A 158 -0.17 1.50 -4.21
CA GLU A 158 0.57 0.42 -4.88
C GLU A 158 -0.29 -0.19 -5.99
N GLY A 159 0.30 -0.46 -7.15
CA GLY A 159 -0.41 -0.93 -8.34
C GLY A 159 -1.10 0.15 -9.19
N CYS A 160 -1.12 1.42 -8.73
CA CYS A 160 -1.62 2.59 -9.45
C CYS A 160 -0.77 3.84 -9.19
N ALA A 161 0.42 3.70 -8.61
CA ALA A 161 1.20 4.82 -8.09
C ALA A 161 1.70 5.77 -9.17
N VAL A 162 2.01 5.26 -10.36
CA VAL A 162 2.37 6.08 -11.52
C VAL A 162 1.21 6.98 -11.92
N ASP A 163 0.00 6.42 -12.03
CA ASP A 163 -1.20 7.18 -12.41
C ASP A 163 -1.60 8.16 -11.31
N ASP A 164 -1.53 7.74 -10.03
CA ASP A 164 -1.84 8.60 -8.87
C ASP A 164 -0.89 9.80 -8.77
N LEU A 165 0.38 9.68 -9.22
CA LEU A 165 1.33 10.78 -9.17
C LEU A 165 1.20 11.71 -10.37
N LEU A 166 0.92 11.16 -11.57
CA LEU A 166 0.74 11.96 -12.78
C LEU A 166 -0.63 12.64 -12.85
N HIS A 167 -1.65 12.07 -12.20
CA HIS A 167 -3.03 12.54 -12.17
C HIS A 167 -3.61 12.53 -10.75
N PRO A 168 -3.00 13.24 -9.78
CA PRO A 168 -3.45 13.21 -8.39
C PRO A 168 -4.76 13.97 -8.19
N ASP A 169 -5.60 13.51 -7.26
CA ASP A 169 -6.80 14.26 -6.82
C ASP A 169 -6.43 15.60 -6.18
N ARG A 170 -5.30 15.67 -5.51
CA ARG A 170 -4.72 16.86 -4.87
C ARG A 170 -3.24 16.69 -4.59
N ILE A 171 -2.55 17.81 -4.45
CA ILE A 171 -1.17 17.91 -3.96
C ILE A 171 -1.21 18.69 -2.66
N VAL A 172 -0.57 18.18 -1.61
CA VAL A 172 -0.44 18.88 -0.32
C VAL A 172 1.00 19.36 -0.15
N ILE A 173 1.18 20.65 0.10
CA ILE A 173 2.49 21.25 0.32
C ILE A 173 2.43 22.02 1.64
N GLY A 174 3.18 21.54 2.65
CA GLY A 174 3.36 22.20 3.92
C GLY A 174 4.70 22.91 3.99
N ALA A 175 4.70 24.23 4.01
CA ALA A 175 5.91 25.07 4.09
C ALA A 175 5.70 26.24 5.03
N ASN A 176 6.78 26.69 5.68
CA ASN A 176 6.76 27.85 6.57
C ASN A 176 7.30 29.13 5.90
N SER A 177 7.79 29.03 4.65
CA SER A 177 8.22 30.17 3.85
C SER A 177 7.56 30.18 2.49
N GLU A 178 7.22 31.39 2.01
CA GLU A 178 6.68 31.60 0.66
C GLU A 178 7.68 31.16 -0.42
N GLN A 179 8.99 31.35 -0.16
CA GLN A 179 10.04 30.94 -1.08
C GLN A 179 10.04 29.42 -1.30
N ALA A 180 10.01 28.62 -0.22
CA ALA A 180 9.95 27.16 -0.30
C ALA A 180 8.65 26.70 -0.98
N MET A 181 7.52 27.29 -0.61
CA MET A 181 6.21 27.01 -1.22
C MET A 181 6.27 27.18 -2.74
N ASN A 182 6.79 28.31 -3.21
CA ASN A 182 6.90 28.62 -4.63
C ASN A 182 7.87 27.69 -5.37
N VAL A 183 8.96 27.24 -4.72
CA VAL A 183 9.88 26.26 -5.31
C VAL A 183 9.17 24.93 -5.55
N ILE A 184 8.42 24.41 -4.56
CA ILE A 184 7.74 23.12 -4.71
C ILE A 184 6.57 23.24 -5.69
N LYS A 185 5.84 24.35 -5.74
CA LYS A 185 4.80 24.59 -6.76
C LYS A 185 5.39 24.51 -8.19
N ARG A 186 6.64 24.96 -8.41
CA ARG A 186 7.32 24.81 -9.71
C ARG A 186 7.63 23.35 -10.05
N VAL A 187 7.93 22.50 -9.06
CA VAL A 187 8.11 21.06 -9.29
C VAL A 187 6.84 20.43 -9.83
N TYR A 188 5.68 20.83 -9.30
CA TYR A 188 4.39 20.29 -9.71
C TYR A 188 3.70 21.06 -10.85
N GLN A 189 4.35 22.08 -11.42
CA GLN A 189 3.76 22.89 -12.50
C GLN A 189 3.20 22.09 -13.69
N PRO A 190 3.80 20.97 -14.13
CA PRO A 190 3.25 20.17 -15.22
C PRO A 190 1.96 19.41 -14.86
N ILE A 191 1.58 19.34 -13.59
CA ILE A 191 0.39 18.62 -13.12
C ILE A 191 -0.80 19.55 -12.96
N HIS A 192 -1.93 19.15 -13.54
CA HIS A 192 -3.20 19.86 -13.41
C HIS A 192 -4.03 19.27 -12.26
N ALA A 193 -3.70 19.64 -11.03
CA ALA A 193 -4.44 19.23 -9.83
C ALA A 193 -4.51 20.38 -8.81
N PRO A 194 -5.52 20.40 -7.93
CA PRO A 194 -5.59 21.35 -6.83
C PRO A 194 -4.36 21.20 -5.90
N ILE A 195 -3.75 22.32 -5.55
CA ILE A 195 -2.67 22.36 -4.56
C ILE A 195 -3.23 22.94 -3.26
N LEU A 196 -3.14 22.18 -2.18
CA LEU A 196 -3.41 22.65 -0.82
C LEU A 196 -2.10 23.18 -0.22
N GLU A 197 -2.03 24.48 -0.08
CA GLU A 197 -0.92 25.17 0.59
C GLU A 197 -1.21 25.26 2.09
N THR A 198 -0.28 24.79 2.95
CA THR A 198 -0.47 24.78 4.40
C THR A 198 0.88 24.84 5.12
N ASP A 199 0.87 24.81 6.46
CA ASP A 199 2.07 24.65 7.26
C ASP A 199 2.56 23.18 7.30
N VAL A 200 3.81 23.00 7.75
CA VAL A 200 4.46 21.68 7.80
C VAL A 200 3.69 20.68 8.69
N ASN A 201 3.27 21.11 9.87
CA ASN A 201 2.59 20.23 10.84
C ASN A 201 1.23 19.76 10.33
N SER A 202 0.47 20.66 9.70
CA SER A 202 -0.81 20.33 9.07
C SER A 202 -0.63 19.33 7.92
N ALA A 203 0.40 19.51 7.07
CA ALA A 203 0.67 18.58 5.98
C ALA A 203 1.03 17.17 6.49
N GLU A 204 1.87 17.06 7.51
CA GLU A 204 2.21 15.79 8.17
C GLU A 204 0.94 15.10 8.73
N LEU A 205 0.07 15.86 9.41
CA LEU A 205 -1.14 15.33 10.01
C LEU A 205 -2.18 14.89 8.97
N ILE A 206 -2.31 15.61 7.86
CA ILE A 206 -3.25 15.30 6.76
C ILE A 206 -3.01 13.87 6.24
N LYS A 207 -1.76 13.43 6.12
CA LYS A 207 -1.46 12.07 5.66
C LYS A 207 -2.01 11.00 6.59
N HIS A 208 -1.73 11.13 7.90
CA HIS A 208 -2.24 10.18 8.90
C HIS A 208 -3.76 10.19 8.95
N ALA A 209 -4.38 11.37 8.95
CA ALA A 209 -5.84 11.51 8.98
C ALA A 209 -6.50 10.90 7.74
N ALA A 210 -5.93 11.12 6.54
CA ALA A 210 -6.45 10.55 5.31
C ALA A 210 -6.38 9.01 5.32
N ASN A 211 -5.23 8.42 5.65
CA ASN A 211 -5.08 6.97 5.64
C ASN A 211 -5.93 6.29 6.72
N SER A 212 -6.03 6.87 7.92
CA SER A 212 -6.88 6.34 8.97
C SER A 212 -8.37 6.44 8.65
N PHE A 213 -8.80 7.50 7.96
CA PHE A 213 -10.20 7.63 7.52
C PHE A 213 -10.55 6.60 6.43
N LEU A 214 -9.64 6.33 5.50
CA LEU A 214 -9.84 5.28 4.49
C LEU A 214 -9.91 3.89 5.14
N ALA A 215 -9.03 3.61 6.11
CA ALA A 215 -9.08 2.38 6.89
C ALA A 215 -10.40 2.25 7.69
N LEU A 216 -10.89 3.35 8.28
CA LEU A 216 -12.18 3.41 8.97
C LEU A 216 -13.33 3.03 8.02
N LYS A 217 -13.35 3.54 6.79
CA LYS A 217 -14.40 3.18 5.81
C LYS A 217 -14.43 1.68 5.53
N ILE A 218 -13.26 1.05 5.39
CA ILE A 218 -13.16 -0.40 5.16
C ILE A 218 -13.61 -1.17 6.40
N SER A 219 -13.15 -0.81 7.59
CA SER A 219 -13.59 -1.47 8.83
C SER A 219 -15.08 -1.25 9.10
N TYR A 220 -15.61 -0.06 8.81
CA TYR A 220 -17.04 0.24 8.93
C TYR A 220 -17.88 -0.68 8.04
N ILE A 221 -17.57 -0.79 6.74
CA ILE A 221 -18.35 -1.63 5.85
C ILE A 221 -18.21 -3.13 6.18
N ASN A 222 -17.06 -3.56 6.70
CA ASN A 222 -16.86 -4.93 7.18
C ASN A 222 -17.70 -5.22 8.44
N ALA A 223 -17.84 -4.26 9.35
CA ALA A 223 -18.75 -4.39 10.50
C ALA A 223 -20.21 -4.48 10.05
N VAL A 224 -20.61 -3.64 9.07
CA VAL A 224 -21.96 -3.69 8.48
C VAL A 224 -22.21 -4.99 7.75
N ALA A 225 -21.19 -5.56 7.07
CA ALA A 225 -21.31 -6.84 6.39
C ALA A 225 -21.75 -7.97 7.35
N LYS A 226 -21.22 -7.99 8.59
CA LYS A 226 -21.63 -8.93 9.64
C LYS A 226 -23.12 -8.78 10.01
N VAL A 227 -23.63 -7.54 10.02
CA VAL A 227 -25.08 -7.29 10.23
C VAL A 227 -25.87 -7.80 9.03
N CYS A 228 -25.42 -7.56 7.80
CA CYS A 228 -26.07 -8.06 6.59
C CYS A 228 -26.18 -9.59 6.60
N GLU A 229 -25.10 -10.29 6.99
CA GLU A 229 -25.10 -11.77 7.10
C GLU A 229 -26.18 -12.30 8.08
N LYS A 230 -26.47 -11.57 9.16
CA LYS A 230 -27.48 -11.98 10.15
C LYS A 230 -28.91 -11.58 9.77
N THR A 231 -29.07 -10.55 8.93
CA THR A 231 -30.38 -10.02 8.53
C THR A 231 -30.83 -10.48 7.15
N GLY A 232 -29.96 -11.12 6.36
CA GLY A 232 -30.22 -11.48 4.97
C GLY A 232 -30.13 -10.29 3.99
N ALA A 233 -29.61 -9.14 4.44
CA ALA A 233 -29.34 -8.01 3.56
C ALA A 233 -28.11 -8.25 2.68
N ASP A 234 -27.96 -7.48 1.59
CA ASP A 234 -26.81 -7.51 0.71
C ASP A 234 -25.94 -6.27 0.95
N VAL A 235 -24.69 -6.48 1.40
CA VAL A 235 -23.76 -5.40 1.72
C VAL A 235 -23.38 -4.55 0.51
N GLU A 236 -23.38 -5.13 -0.71
CA GLU A 236 -23.06 -4.38 -1.93
C GLU A 236 -24.17 -3.38 -2.25
N LEU A 237 -25.44 -3.82 -2.17
CA LEU A 237 -26.59 -2.93 -2.35
C LEU A 237 -26.65 -1.86 -1.24
N MET A 238 -26.32 -2.26 -0.03
CA MET A 238 -26.25 -1.33 1.10
C MET A 238 -25.14 -0.29 0.92
N ALA A 239 -23.94 -0.73 0.52
CA ALA A 239 -22.80 0.17 0.25
C ALA A 239 -23.10 1.10 -0.95
N GLU A 240 -23.79 0.60 -1.97
CA GLU A 240 -24.27 1.44 -3.08
C GLU A 240 -25.26 2.48 -2.60
N GLY A 241 -26.28 2.05 -1.84
CA GLY A 241 -27.32 2.95 -1.33
C GLY A 241 -26.78 4.10 -0.48
N ILE A 242 -25.89 3.80 0.50
CA ILE A 242 -25.28 4.86 1.32
C ILE A 242 -24.25 5.67 0.54
N GLY A 243 -23.57 5.03 -0.44
CA GLY A 243 -22.54 5.66 -1.28
C GLY A 243 -23.09 6.67 -2.30
N MET A 244 -24.39 6.63 -2.63
CA MET A 244 -25.08 7.63 -3.44
C MET A 244 -25.11 9.00 -2.77
N ASP A 245 -25.03 9.07 -1.44
CA ASP A 245 -24.85 10.34 -0.74
C ASP A 245 -23.41 10.84 -0.98
N LYS A 246 -23.29 12.02 -1.63
CA LYS A 246 -21.98 12.64 -1.94
C LYS A 246 -21.11 12.89 -0.71
N ARG A 247 -21.70 13.04 0.48
CA ARG A 247 -20.98 13.24 1.75
C ARG A 247 -20.28 11.94 2.21
N ILE A 248 -20.78 10.79 1.78
CA ILE A 248 -20.26 9.45 2.13
C ILE A 248 -19.37 8.93 1.00
N SER A 249 -19.84 8.95 -0.25
CA SER A 249 -19.20 8.38 -1.44
C SER A 249 -19.04 6.85 -1.38
N ARG A 250 -19.20 6.18 -2.53
CA ARG A 250 -19.06 4.72 -2.66
C ARG A 250 -17.63 4.21 -2.47
N HIS A 251 -16.63 5.08 -2.70
CA HIS A 251 -15.22 4.70 -2.61
C HIS A 251 -14.83 4.21 -1.21
N PHE A 252 -14.05 3.12 -1.15
CA PHE A 252 -13.60 2.46 0.10
C PHE A 252 -14.73 1.83 0.94
N LEU A 253 -15.90 1.56 0.34
CA LEU A 253 -17.00 0.81 0.96
C LEU A 253 -17.13 -0.59 0.34
N ASN A 254 -16.04 -1.25 0.01
CA ASN A 254 -16.04 -2.64 -0.44
C ASN A 254 -15.78 -3.54 0.76
N ALA A 255 -16.78 -4.36 1.11
CA ALA A 255 -16.63 -5.37 2.15
C ALA A 255 -15.72 -6.50 1.68
N GLY A 256 -14.96 -7.09 2.61
CA GLY A 256 -14.05 -8.18 2.29
C GLY A 256 -13.29 -8.68 3.52
N LEU A 257 -12.11 -9.27 3.29
CA LEU A 257 -11.28 -9.86 4.34
C LEU A 257 -10.57 -8.82 5.23
N GLY A 258 -10.66 -7.55 4.90
CA GLY A 258 -9.92 -6.47 5.56
C GLY A 258 -8.83 -5.89 4.67
N TYR A 259 -8.10 -4.91 5.22
CA TYR A 259 -6.97 -4.26 4.56
C TYR A 259 -5.63 -4.82 5.07
N GLY A 260 -4.63 -4.76 4.21
CA GLY A 260 -3.24 -5.09 4.50
C GLY A 260 -2.30 -4.08 3.84
N GLY A 261 -1.11 -4.55 3.46
CA GLY A 261 -0.08 -3.75 2.83
C GLY A 261 0.75 -2.93 3.81
N SER A 262 1.67 -2.16 3.28
CA SER A 262 2.67 -1.42 4.04
C SER A 262 2.16 -0.11 4.67
N CYS A 263 1.01 0.41 4.22
CA CYS A 263 0.56 1.76 4.56
C CYS A 263 -0.50 1.77 5.67
N PHE A 264 -1.70 1.23 5.42
CA PHE A 264 -2.82 1.37 6.37
C PHE A 264 -2.54 0.79 7.74
N PRO A 265 -2.03 -0.46 7.89
CA PRO A 265 -1.76 -1.00 9.23
C PRO A 265 -0.75 -0.16 10.01
N LYS A 266 0.31 0.28 9.33
CA LYS A 266 1.36 1.12 9.93
C LYS A 266 0.83 2.50 10.32
N ASP A 267 0.10 3.18 9.43
CA ASP A 267 -0.29 4.57 9.61
C ASP A 267 -1.43 4.72 10.64
N VAL A 268 -2.33 3.73 10.73
CA VAL A 268 -3.36 3.67 11.79
C VAL A 268 -2.69 3.51 13.15
N LYS A 269 -1.75 2.56 13.30
CA LYS A 269 -0.97 2.36 14.55
C LYS A 269 -0.17 3.60 14.92
N ALA A 270 0.48 4.22 13.93
CA ALA A 270 1.22 5.46 14.15
C ALA A 270 0.31 6.58 14.66
N PHE A 271 -0.89 6.75 14.09
CA PHE A 271 -1.80 7.81 14.52
C PHE A 271 -2.40 7.54 15.90
N ILE A 272 -2.70 6.29 16.24
CA ILE A 272 -3.08 5.90 17.61
C ILE A 272 -1.95 6.24 18.59
N ASN A 273 -0.69 5.92 18.25
CA ASN A 273 0.47 6.22 19.10
C ASN A 273 0.70 7.74 19.25
N ILE A 274 0.64 8.51 18.16
CA ILE A 274 0.74 9.98 18.17
C ILE A 274 -0.33 10.56 19.12
N SER A 275 -1.58 10.15 18.97
CA SER A 275 -2.70 10.62 19.78
C SER A 275 -2.49 10.29 21.27
N ARG A 276 -2.08 9.06 21.57
CA ARG A 276 -1.79 8.60 22.94
C ARG A 276 -0.65 9.39 23.58
N THR A 277 0.41 9.68 22.83
CA THR A 277 1.55 10.49 23.30
C THR A 277 1.13 11.93 23.65
N LEU A 278 0.12 12.45 22.95
CA LEU A 278 -0.49 13.76 23.23
C LEU A 278 -1.52 13.73 24.34
N GLY A 279 -1.76 12.57 24.98
CA GLY A 279 -2.76 12.41 26.03
C GLY A 279 -4.21 12.38 25.52
N ILE A 280 -4.42 12.16 24.22
CA ILE A 280 -5.73 12.12 23.57
C ILE A 280 -6.03 10.65 23.20
N PRO A 281 -6.95 9.95 23.90
CA PRO A 281 -7.33 8.60 23.51
C PRO A 281 -8.12 8.62 22.20
N PHE A 282 -7.68 7.84 21.20
CA PHE A 282 -8.36 7.76 19.90
C PHE A 282 -8.99 6.36 19.72
N THR A 283 -9.92 6.04 20.62
CA THR A 283 -10.58 4.72 20.68
C THR A 283 -11.29 4.32 19.38
N LEU A 284 -11.74 5.31 18.59
CA LEU A 284 -12.31 5.04 17.26
C LEU A 284 -11.30 4.31 16.35
N LEU A 285 -10.03 4.71 16.35
CA LEU A 285 -9.01 4.07 15.52
C LEU A 285 -8.57 2.72 16.11
N GLU A 286 -8.56 2.58 17.42
CA GLU A 286 -8.32 1.28 18.08
C GLU A 286 -9.39 0.27 17.68
N GLU A 287 -10.66 0.68 17.59
CA GLU A 287 -11.74 -0.19 17.10
C GLU A 287 -11.63 -0.49 15.60
N VAL A 288 -11.21 0.48 14.78
CA VAL A 288 -10.91 0.26 13.34
C VAL A 288 -9.89 -0.85 13.15
N GLU A 289 -8.81 -0.84 13.94
CA GLU A 289 -7.77 -1.87 13.92
C GLU A 289 -8.33 -3.22 14.41
N HIS A 290 -9.05 -3.23 15.52
CA HIS A 290 -9.66 -4.45 16.06
C HIS A 290 -10.61 -5.13 15.08
N ILE A 291 -11.48 -4.37 14.40
CA ILE A 291 -12.38 -4.90 13.36
C ILE A 291 -11.57 -5.52 12.23
N ASN A 292 -10.51 -4.84 11.76
CA ASN A 292 -9.66 -5.35 10.69
C ASN A 292 -8.94 -6.65 11.09
N ASP A 293 -8.38 -6.70 12.27
CA ASP A 293 -7.63 -7.85 12.78
C ASP A 293 -8.50 -9.08 13.02
N THR A 294 -9.79 -8.88 13.30
CA THR A 294 -10.74 -9.99 13.55
C THR A 294 -11.53 -10.41 12.31
N GLN A 295 -11.51 -9.65 11.23
CA GLN A 295 -12.34 -9.89 10.05
C GLN A 295 -12.04 -11.23 9.38
N HIS A 296 -10.78 -11.58 9.20
CA HIS A 296 -10.38 -12.86 8.60
C HIS A 296 -10.71 -14.06 9.50
N ILE A 297 -10.76 -13.88 10.81
CA ILE A 297 -11.15 -14.93 11.76
C ILE A 297 -12.63 -15.27 11.55
N HIS A 298 -13.50 -14.26 11.49
CA HIS A 298 -14.91 -14.44 11.17
C HIS A 298 -15.14 -15.17 9.84
N PHE A 299 -14.36 -14.83 8.82
CA PHE A 299 -14.42 -15.50 7.52
C PHE A 299 -13.97 -16.97 7.61
N LEU A 300 -12.91 -17.26 8.35
CA LEU A 300 -12.43 -18.63 8.60
C LEU A 300 -13.44 -19.46 9.38
N ASP A 301 -14.12 -18.88 10.37
CA ASP A 301 -15.16 -19.58 11.13
C ASP A 301 -16.29 -20.06 10.22
N ARG A 302 -16.70 -19.28 9.22
CA ARG A 302 -17.70 -19.70 8.22
C ARG A 302 -17.20 -20.87 7.35
N ILE A 303 -15.91 -20.94 7.03
CA ILE A 303 -15.31 -22.11 6.35
C ILE A 303 -15.35 -23.33 7.28
N ARG A 304 -15.03 -23.16 8.57
CA ARG A 304 -15.10 -24.23 9.59
C ARG A 304 -16.53 -24.76 9.73
N ASP A 305 -17.50 -23.86 9.88
CA ASP A 305 -18.91 -24.22 10.03
C ASP A 305 -19.38 -25.05 8.83
N ARG A 306 -18.94 -24.70 7.61
CA ARG A 306 -19.34 -25.43 6.40
C ARG A 306 -18.63 -26.78 6.23
N LEU A 307 -17.34 -26.87 6.57
CA LEU A 307 -16.55 -28.07 6.38
C LEU A 307 -16.53 -28.99 7.61
N TRP A 308 -16.92 -28.49 8.76
CA TRP A 308 -16.90 -29.14 10.05
C TRP A 308 -15.48 -29.48 10.57
N VAL A 309 -14.62 -30.11 9.75
CA VAL A 309 -13.24 -30.46 10.07
C VAL A 309 -12.36 -30.02 8.91
N LEU A 310 -11.28 -29.27 9.20
CA LEU A 310 -10.33 -28.80 8.19
C LEU A 310 -9.19 -29.79 7.93
N LYS A 311 -8.89 -30.66 8.89
CA LYS A 311 -7.81 -31.63 8.76
C LYS A 311 -7.99 -32.51 7.52
N ASP A 312 -6.91 -32.63 6.74
CA ASP A 312 -6.81 -33.39 5.49
C ASP A 312 -7.69 -32.87 4.34
N LYS A 313 -8.40 -31.73 4.51
CA LYS A 313 -9.17 -31.08 3.47
C LYS A 313 -8.24 -30.35 2.49
N LYS A 314 -8.48 -30.54 1.20
CA LYS A 314 -7.78 -29.81 0.14
C LYS A 314 -8.46 -28.46 -0.09
N ILE A 315 -7.75 -27.40 0.20
CA ILE A 315 -8.23 -26.01 0.06
C ILE A 315 -7.33 -25.27 -0.93
N ALA A 316 -7.94 -24.73 -1.97
CA ALA A 316 -7.27 -23.84 -2.91
C ALA A 316 -7.41 -22.37 -2.46
N VAL A 317 -6.36 -21.59 -2.58
CA VAL A 317 -6.36 -20.14 -2.28
C VAL A 317 -5.91 -19.37 -3.51
N TRP A 318 -6.78 -18.52 -4.01
CA TRP A 318 -6.49 -17.61 -5.11
C TRP A 318 -6.20 -16.21 -4.58
N GLY A 319 -4.96 -15.76 -4.77
CA GLY A 319 -4.45 -14.47 -4.32
C GLY A 319 -3.65 -14.57 -3.04
N LEU A 320 -2.44 -13.98 -3.07
CA LEU A 320 -1.48 -13.93 -1.97
C LEU A 320 -1.06 -12.50 -1.66
N ALA A 321 -1.00 -11.62 -2.68
CA ALA A 321 -0.81 -10.19 -2.47
C ALA A 321 -1.95 -9.60 -1.63
N PHE A 322 -1.66 -8.52 -0.89
CA PHE A 322 -2.69 -7.88 -0.05
C PHE A 322 -3.82 -7.23 -0.87
N LYS A 323 -3.58 -6.93 -2.15
CA LYS A 323 -4.56 -6.48 -3.15
C LYS A 323 -4.05 -6.77 -4.57
N GLN A 324 -4.89 -6.52 -5.59
CA GLN A 324 -4.49 -6.66 -7.00
C GLN A 324 -3.40 -5.65 -7.44
N ASN A 325 -2.72 -5.98 -8.54
CA ASN A 325 -1.71 -5.15 -9.21
C ASN A 325 -0.47 -4.82 -8.38
N THR A 326 -0.14 -5.66 -7.39
CA THR A 326 1.11 -5.59 -6.63
C THR A 326 1.64 -6.99 -6.32
N ASP A 327 2.92 -7.09 -6.00
CA ASP A 327 3.57 -8.30 -5.48
C ASP A 327 3.82 -8.22 -3.95
N ASP A 328 3.30 -7.15 -3.30
CA ASP A 328 3.48 -6.94 -1.86
C ASP A 328 2.57 -7.86 -1.04
N VAL A 329 3.20 -8.63 -0.16
CA VAL A 329 2.54 -9.58 0.75
C VAL A 329 2.56 -9.13 2.22
N ARG A 330 3.10 -7.93 2.50
CA ARG A 330 3.15 -7.41 3.88
C ARG A 330 1.75 -7.22 4.43
N GLU A 331 1.52 -7.73 5.64
CA GLU A 331 0.20 -7.74 6.28
C GLU A 331 -0.92 -8.32 5.40
N SER A 332 -0.57 -9.19 4.44
CA SER A 332 -1.57 -9.85 3.61
C SER A 332 -2.45 -10.77 4.42
N ILE A 333 -3.76 -10.56 4.32
CA ILE A 333 -4.75 -11.40 4.98
C ILE A 333 -4.77 -12.81 4.37
N ALA A 334 -4.43 -12.95 3.08
CA ALA A 334 -4.32 -14.25 2.43
C ALA A 334 -3.27 -15.15 3.11
N LEU A 335 -2.11 -14.58 3.47
CA LEU A 335 -1.06 -15.31 4.16
C LEU A 335 -1.52 -15.73 5.57
N LYS A 336 -2.19 -14.83 6.30
CA LYS A 336 -2.77 -15.13 7.63
C LYS A 336 -3.83 -16.26 7.54
N LEU A 337 -4.62 -16.29 6.48
CA LEU A 337 -5.56 -17.38 6.23
C LEU A 337 -4.85 -18.70 5.92
N CYS A 338 -3.84 -18.71 5.04
CA CYS A 338 -3.03 -19.90 4.75
C CYS A 338 -2.40 -20.47 6.02
N GLU A 339 -1.81 -19.61 6.86
CA GLU A 339 -1.21 -20.01 8.14
C GLU A 339 -2.23 -20.74 9.03
N LYS A 340 -3.42 -20.15 9.21
CA LYS A 340 -4.46 -20.74 10.05
C LYS A 340 -5.02 -22.04 9.47
N LEU A 341 -5.27 -22.09 8.15
CA LEU A 341 -5.73 -23.31 7.48
C LEU A 341 -4.73 -24.46 7.63
N CYS A 342 -3.43 -24.19 7.40
CA CYS A 342 -2.37 -25.17 7.61
C CYS A 342 -2.23 -25.58 9.08
N GLY A 343 -2.34 -24.61 10.00
CA GLY A 343 -2.29 -24.87 11.45
C GLY A 343 -3.40 -25.81 11.93
N GLU A 344 -4.54 -25.89 11.21
CA GLU A 344 -5.65 -26.81 11.46
C GLU A 344 -5.57 -28.11 10.62
N GLY A 345 -4.44 -28.31 9.93
CA GLY A 345 -4.15 -29.55 9.19
C GLY A 345 -4.77 -29.62 7.79
N ALA A 346 -5.24 -28.50 7.22
CA ALA A 346 -5.67 -28.45 5.83
C ALA A 346 -4.48 -28.61 4.87
N ILE A 347 -4.71 -29.20 3.71
CA ILE A 347 -3.77 -29.30 2.60
C ILE A 347 -4.00 -28.10 1.69
N VAL A 348 -3.15 -27.08 1.82
CA VAL A 348 -3.34 -25.81 1.11
C VAL A 348 -2.53 -25.76 -0.18
N THR A 349 -3.19 -25.42 -1.29
CA THR A 349 -2.56 -25.06 -2.56
C THR A 349 -2.89 -23.59 -2.85
N ALA A 350 -1.93 -22.79 -3.25
CA ALA A 350 -2.15 -21.36 -3.48
C ALA A 350 -1.52 -20.85 -4.77
N THR A 351 -2.10 -19.79 -5.33
CA THR A 351 -1.61 -19.11 -6.53
C THR A 351 -1.77 -17.60 -6.43
N ASP A 352 -0.90 -16.87 -7.12
CA ASP A 352 -1.03 -15.42 -7.30
C ASP A 352 -0.33 -15.01 -8.61
N PRO A 353 -0.88 -14.10 -9.41
CA PRO A 353 -0.27 -13.67 -10.66
C PRO A 353 1.10 -12.99 -10.50
N LYS A 354 1.39 -12.36 -9.35
CA LYS A 354 2.61 -11.59 -9.13
C LYS A 354 3.35 -11.92 -7.82
N ALA A 355 2.64 -12.28 -6.76
CA ALA A 355 3.20 -12.35 -5.41
C ALA A 355 3.74 -13.74 -5.02
N MET A 356 3.79 -14.72 -5.92
CA MET A 356 4.25 -16.07 -5.55
C MET A 356 5.71 -16.08 -5.04
N HIS A 357 6.59 -15.31 -5.67
CA HIS A 357 8.01 -15.26 -5.30
C HIS A 357 8.24 -14.58 -3.94
N THR A 358 7.42 -13.55 -3.62
CA THR A 358 7.47 -12.84 -2.32
C THR A 358 6.80 -13.64 -1.20
N ALA A 359 5.76 -14.42 -1.52
CA ALA A 359 5.05 -15.28 -0.58
C ALA A 359 5.79 -16.60 -0.27
N ALA A 360 6.56 -17.14 -1.23
CA ALA A 360 7.21 -18.45 -1.11
C ALA A 360 8.08 -18.62 0.15
N PRO A 361 8.94 -17.66 0.55
CA PRO A 361 9.74 -17.78 1.77
C PRO A 361 8.90 -17.93 3.06
N ILE A 362 7.67 -17.41 3.04
CA ILE A 362 6.74 -17.44 4.18
C ILE A 362 5.91 -18.73 4.16
N LEU A 363 5.35 -19.09 2.98
CA LEU A 363 4.37 -20.16 2.86
C LEU A 363 4.98 -21.56 2.70
N ASN A 364 6.14 -21.69 2.04
CA ASN A 364 6.78 -22.99 1.85
C ASN A 364 7.11 -23.70 3.19
N PRO A 365 7.61 -23.02 4.25
CA PRO A 365 7.84 -23.66 5.54
C PRO A 365 6.55 -24.15 6.22
N MET A 366 5.38 -23.60 5.86
CA MET A 366 4.08 -24.02 6.37
C MET A 366 3.50 -25.21 5.59
N GLY A 367 4.16 -25.67 4.53
CA GLY A 367 3.70 -26.76 3.69
C GLY A 367 2.67 -26.37 2.62
N VAL A 368 2.46 -25.08 2.37
CA VAL A 368 1.61 -24.61 1.27
C VAL A 368 2.27 -24.89 -0.07
N LYS A 369 1.54 -25.53 -0.97
CA LYS A 369 2.00 -25.80 -2.33
C LYS A 369 1.64 -24.59 -3.23
N LEU A 370 2.66 -23.93 -3.79
CA LEU A 370 2.46 -22.85 -4.75
C LEU A 370 2.37 -23.41 -6.18
N VAL A 371 1.38 -22.95 -6.95
CA VAL A 371 1.08 -23.42 -8.32
C VAL A 371 0.76 -22.21 -9.20
N GLU A 372 1.37 -22.11 -10.40
CA GLU A 372 1.21 -20.96 -11.29
C GLU A 372 -0.18 -20.88 -11.94
N ASP A 373 -0.71 -22.00 -12.44
CA ASP A 373 -2.04 -22.03 -13.07
C ASP A 373 -3.14 -22.09 -12.01
N MET A 374 -4.08 -21.17 -12.05
CA MET A 374 -5.16 -21.05 -11.08
C MET A 374 -6.11 -22.27 -11.08
N TYR A 375 -6.31 -22.92 -12.23
CA TYR A 375 -7.17 -24.13 -12.30
C TYR A 375 -6.43 -25.36 -11.79
N GLU A 376 -5.12 -25.48 -12.03
CA GLU A 376 -4.30 -26.53 -11.39
C GLU A 376 -4.21 -26.31 -9.86
N CYS A 377 -4.18 -25.07 -9.39
CA CYS A 377 -4.27 -24.75 -7.98
C CYS A 377 -5.59 -25.28 -7.37
N ALA A 378 -6.70 -25.16 -8.10
CA ALA A 378 -8.01 -25.60 -7.67
C ALA A 378 -8.28 -27.11 -7.91
N ARG A 379 -7.35 -27.85 -8.54
CA ARG A 379 -7.54 -29.28 -8.88
C ARG A 379 -7.75 -30.14 -7.63
N ASP A 380 -8.85 -30.91 -7.65
CA ASP A 380 -9.30 -31.75 -6.54
C ASP A 380 -9.54 -31.00 -5.22
N ALA A 381 -9.63 -29.67 -5.25
CA ALA A 381 -9.95 -28.90 -4.06
C ALA A 381 -11.41 -29.14 -3.64
N GLU A 382 -11.60 -29.21 -2.31
CA GLU A 382 -12.94 -29.30 -1.71
C GLU A 382 -13.54 -27.91 -1.52
N VAL A 383 -12.70 -26.90 -1.37
CA VAL A 383 -13.08 -25.49 -1.28
C VAL A 383 -12.08 -24.63 -2.03
N LEU A 384 -12.57 -23.62 -2.72
CA LEU A 384 -11.79 -22.50 -3.23
C LEU A 384 -12.02 -21.27 -2.36
N VAL A 385 -10.93 -20.66 -1.91
CA VAL A 385 -10.94 -19.35 -1.22
C VAL A 385 -10.37 -18.30 -2.15
N ILE A 386 -11.11 -17.22 -2.39
CA ILE A 386 -10.61 -16.04 -3.13
C ILE A 386 -10.21 -14.98 -2.10
N ALA A 387 -8.91 -14.68 -2.03
CA ALA A 387 -8.35 -13.79 -1.02
C ALA A 387 -7.86 -12.45 -1.57
N THR A 388 -7.67 -12.34 -2.90
CA THR A 388 -7.26 -11.10 -3.57
C THR A 388 -8.11 -10.88 -4.84
N GLU A 389 -8.46 -9.62 -5.10
CA GLU A 389 -9.40 -9.20 -6.15
C GLU A 389 -8.75 -9.06 -7.54
N TRP A 390 -7.93 -10.03 -7.97
CA TRP A 390 -7.34 -10.02 -9.30
C TRP A 390 -8.41 -10.14 -10.41
N SER A 391 -8.24 -9.37 -11.49
CA SER A 391 -9.16 -9.41 -12.64
C SER A 391 -9.24 -10.79 -13.31
N GLU A 392 -8.14 -11.54 -13.28
CA GLU A 392 -8.06 -12.91 -13.79
C GLU A 392 -9.02 -13.84 -13.03
N TYR A 393 -9.17 -13.66 -11.73
CA TYR A 393 -10.09 -14.47 -10.92
C TYR A 393 -11.54 -14.05 -11.13
N ALA A 394 -11.81 -12.74 -11.27
CA ALA A 394 -13.15 -12.23 -11.56
C ALA A 394 -13.67 -12.71 -12.93
N ASN A 395 -12.77 -12.94 -13.88
CA ASN A 395 -13.08 -13.40 -15.24
C ASN A 395 -12.81 -14.91 -15.45
N ALA A 396 -12.72 -15.70 -14.37
CA ALA A 396 -12.46 -17.13 -14.46
C ALA A 396 -13.54 -17.89 -15.25
N ASP A 397 -13.11 -18.88 -16.04
CA ASP A 397 -14.02 -19.84 -16.66
C ASP A 397 -14.59 -20.77 -15.57
N LEU A 398 -15.83 -20.51 -15.17
CA LEU A 398 -16.52 -21.24 -14.10
C LEU A 398 -16.83 -22.69 -14.49
N GLN A 399 -17.02 -23.01 -15.79
CA GLN A 399 -17.22 -24.38 -16.25
C GLN A 399 -15.93 -25.19 -16.13
N LYS A 400 -14.81 -24.61 -16.54
CA LYS A 400 -13.49 -25.22 -16.37
C LYS A 400 -13.19 -25.44 -14.88
N LEU A 401 -13.48 -24.43 -14.04
CA LEU A 401 -13.30 -24.52 -12.59
C LEU A 401 -14.13 -25.67 -11.99
N ALA A 402 -15.43 -25.76 -12.35
CA ALA A 402 -16.32 -26.83 -11.90
C ALA A 402 -15.83 -28.23 -12.31
N GLY A 403 -15.13 -28.32 -13.45
CA GLY A 403 -14.59 -29.59 -13.97
C GLY A 403 -13.32 -30.07 -13.27
N VAL A 404 -12.59 -29.19 -12.56
CA VAL A 404 -11.32 -29.54 -11.89
C VAL A 404 -11.46 -29.67 -10.38
N MET A 405 -12.41 -28.98 -9.75
CA MET A 405 -12.66 -29.06 -8.31
C MET A 405 -13.35 -30.38 -7.92
N ARG A 406 -13.08 -30.86 -6.71
CA ARG A 406 -13.79 -32.02 -6.13
C ARG A 406 -15.20 -31.64 -5.70
N ASN A 407 -15.36 -30.55 -4.97
CA ASN A 407 -16.64 -29.97 -4.58
C ASN A 407 -16.76 -28.56 -5.18
N ARG A 408 -17.96 -28.14 -5.51
CA ARG A 408 -18.20 -26.82 -6.10
C ARG A 408 -18.52 -25.78 -5.02
N ILE A 409 -17.58 -25.57 -4.08
CA ILE A 409 -17.74 -24.66 -2.95
C ILE A 409 -16.73 -23.54 -3.07
N ILE A 410 -17.22 -22.29 -3.10
CA ILE A 410 -16.37 -21.09 -3.17
C ILE A 410 -16.65 -20.19 -1.97
N PHE A 411 -15.58 -19.79 -1.29
CA PHE A 411 -15.57 -18.71 -0.31
C PHE A 411 -14.85 -17.50 -0.91
N ASP A 412 -15.62 -16.47 -1.28
CA ASP A 412 -15.10 -15.26 -1.90
C ASP A 412 -14.96 -14.15 -0.86
N GLY A 413 -13.71 -13.94 -0.43
CA GLY A 413 -13.34 -12.92 0.53
C GLY A 413 -13.24 -11.50 -0.05
N ARG A 414 -13.52 -11.33 -1.34
CA ARG A 414 -13.41 -10.04 -2.05
C ARG A 414 -14.68 -9.64 -2.81
N ASN A 415 -15.69 -10.49 -2.78
CA ASN A 415 -16.99 -10.26 -3.44
C ASN A 415 -16.90 -10.02 -4.95
N ILE A 416 -15.90 -10.61 -5.62
CA ILE A 416 -15.63 -10.36 -7.04
C ILE A 416 -16.43 -11.20 -8.01
N LEU A 417 -17.01 -12.33 -7.55
CA LEU A 417 -17.77 -13.20 -8.41
C LEU A 417 -19.28 -12.88 -8.38
N SER A 418 -19.95 -13.18 -9.49
CA SER A 418 -21.40 -13.02 -9.62
C SER A 418 -22.14 -14.22 -9.03
N PRO A 419 -22.97 -14.04 -8.00
CA PRO A 419 -23.79 -15.13 -7.44
C PRO A 419 -24.70 -15.80 -8.48
N ALA A 420 -25.23 -15.04 -9.44
CA ALA A 420 -26.10 -15.55 -10.50
C ALA A 420 -25.35 -16.50 -11.45
N ASN A 421 -24.13 -16.13 -11.86
CA ASN A 421 -23.31 -16.95 -12.74
C ASN A 421 -22.87 -18.26 -12.05
N LEU A 422 -22.53 -18.17 -10.75
CA LEU A 422 -22.13 -19.33 -9.96
C LEU A 422 -23.29 -20.31 -9.76
N ARG A 423 -24.49 -19.80 -9.47
CA ARG A 423 -25.71 -20.64 -9.38
C ARG A 423 -25.98 -21.38 -10.69
N ALA A 424 -25.81 -20.71 -11.84
CA ALA A 424 -26.04 -21.30 -13.16
C ALA A 424 -25.09 -22.49 -13.46
N VAL A 425 -23.91 -22.52 -12.83
CA VAL A 425 -22.92 -23.61 -12.96
C VAL A 425 -23.03 -24.64 -11.82
N GLY A 426 -23.87 -24.40 -10.83
CA GLY A 426 -24.08 -25.29 -9.69
C GLY A 426 -22.99 -25.17 -8.61
N PHE A 427 -22.46 -23.96 -8.40
CA PHE A 427 -21.59 -23.69 -7.27
C PHE A 427 -22.38 -23.28 -6.02
N GLU A 428 -22.00 -23.81 -4.91
CA GLU A 428 -22.27 -23.24 -3.60
C GLU A 428 -21.33 -22.05 -3.38
N TYR A 429 -21.88 -20.91 -2.98
CA TYR A 429 -21.10 -19.67 -2.92
C TYR A 429 -21.35 -18.90 -1.64
N HIS A 430 -20.26 -18.61 -0.94
CA HIS A 430 -20.23 -17.81 0.27
C HIS A 430 -19.36 -16.58 0.04
N SER A 431 -19.91 -15.40 0.27
CA SER A 431 -19.18 -14.13 0.17
C SER A 431 -19.34 -13.31 1.44
N VAL A 432 -18.67 -12.18 1.54
CA VAL A 432 -18.70 -11.34 2.74
C VAL A 432 -19.94 -10.44 2.69
N GLY A 433 -20.82 -10.57 3.69
CA GLY A 433 -21.98 -9.68 3.87
C GLY A 433 -23.07 -9.80 2.81
N ARG A 434 -23.12 -10.91 2.06
CA ARG A 434 -24.16 -11.19 1.07
C ARG A 434 -24.86 -12.52 1.38
N PRO A 435 -26.12 -12.71 0.98
CA PRO A 435 -26.79 -14.01 1.08
C PRO A 435 -26.01 -15.10 0.35
N SER A 436 -25.82 -16.25 0.98
CA SER A 436 -25.17 -17.40 0.36
C SER A 436 -26.02 -17.98 -0.78
N VAL A 437 -25.36 -18.54 -1.79
CA VAL A 437 -25.99 -19.40 -2.79
C VAL A 437 -25.81 -20.85 -2.33
N GLU A 438 -26.88 -21.50 -1.95
CA GLU A 438 -26.88 -22.92 -1.57
C GLU A 438 -26.80 -23.82 -2.81
N GLU A 439 -26.31 -25.04 -2.60
CA GLU A 439 -26.33 -26.09 -3.62
C GLU A 439 -27.79 -26.38 -4.01
N ALA A 440 -28.07 -26.46 -5.31
CA ALA A 440 -29.41 -26.67 -5.85
C ALA A 440 -29.88 -28.13 -5.68
#